data_e54ab8d311c01dcb19500f5564333c79
#
_entry.id   e54ab8d311c01dcb19500f5564333c79
#
_cell.length_a   1.000
_cell.length_b   1.000
_cell.length_c   1.000
_cell.angle_alpha   90.00
_cell.angle_beta   90.00
_cell.angle_gamma   90.00
#
_symmetry.space_group_name_H-M   'P 1'
#
loop_
_entity.id
_entity.type
_entity.pdbx_description
1 polymer ?
#
loop_
_entity_poly.entity_id
_entity_poly.type
_entity_poly.pdbx_seq_one_letter_code
_entity_poly.pdbx_strand_id
1 'polypeptide(L)'
;MGSTEKVNKSQWLSEAFLNHQIESILDFYTRYGIQKGAGFNQSLHEDGSVKDPDHYHLVSSCRWVVNFCRGAMLSSDAKARAKNLAIVDHGLAFIEQRHYSKETNCFHWELNKGQVSDADQYCYGYAFLLLTYANAYQAGIQKALEKLELVYDLMHEKFWQPQHGLFADQVDAQSNELSSYRGQNANMHSCEALIAAFEATNNERYLNQALQIADHIVNRQTKHSAGLLWEHFDDNWQIDWAYNQDDPQNLYKPWGYQTGHFTEWAKLLLILHSHKASPWMLEKAKFLVDTAWPRGWDDARGGLYYGFDPQGDICDDNKYFWVQAETLPALAMLNEQFPGQGYDAWLQQLAAYTQSHFIHPTTKVWRRILNANNQPLD
;
A
#
# COMPACT_ATOMS: atom_id res chain seq x y z
N MET A 1 15.60 32.15 25.95
CA MET A 1 16.46 31.96 24.79
C MET A 1 16.69 30.44 24.68
N GLY A 2 15.80 29.73 24.01
CA GLY A 2 15.92 28.28 23.80
C GLY A 2 16.85 28.06 22.60
N SER A 3 17.90 27.33 22.81
CA SER A 3 18.74 26.79 21.74
C SER A 3 17.90 25.80 20.94
N THR A 4 17.39 26.21 19.79
CA THR A 4 16.94 25.31 18.75
C THR A 4 18.17 24.53 18.28
N GLU A 5 18.32 23.30 18.79
CA GLU A 5 19.25 22.32 18.22
C GLU A 5 18.96 22.26 16.72
N LYS A 6 19.96 22.63 15.91
CA LYS A 6 19.98 22.35 14.48
C LYS A 6 20.00 20.83 14.35
N VAL A 7 18.83 20.20 14.34
CA VAL A 7 18.69 18.77 14.06
C VAL A 7 19.29 18.53 12.69
N ASN A 8 20.31 17.68 12.65
CA ASN A 8 20.97 17.31 11.41
C ASN A 8 19.93 16.60 10.54
N LYS A 9 19.41 17.29 9.50
CA LYS A 9 18.29 16.81 8.66
C LYS A 9 18.51 15.40 8.10
N SER A 10 19.77 14.99 7.87
CA SER A 10 20.14 13.64 7.41
C SER A 10 19.89 12.53 8.43
N GLN A 11 19.68 12.84 9.71
CA GLN A 11 19.48 11.84 10.77
C GLN A 11 18.21 11.00 10.55
N TRP A 12 17.13 11.57 10.05
CA TRP A 12 15.83 10.91 9.85
C TRP A 12 15.81 9.89 8.70
N LEU A 13 16.83 9.90 7.86
CA LEU A 13 17.00 8.99 6.72
C LEU A 13 18.18 8.05 6.93
N SER A 14 18.80 8.08 8.10
CA SER A 14 19.89 7.14 8.41
C SER A 14 19.36 5.72 8.59
N GLU A 15 20.15 4.74 8.17
CA GLU A 15 19.84 3.32 8.33
C GLU A 15 19.53 2.98 9.82
N ALA A 16 20.34 3.54 10.74
CA ALA A 16 20.13 3.33 12.17
C ALA A 16 18.76 3.85 12.65
N PHE A 17 18.33 5.01 12.17
CA PHE A 17 17.00 5.55 12.50
C PHE A 17 15.88 4.70 11.91
N LEU A 18 15.98 4.33 10.63
CA LEU A 18 14.97 3.52 9.94
C LEU A 18 14.83 2.14 10.60
N ASN A 19 15.94 1.48 10.92
CA ASN A 19 15.94 0.19 11.63
C ASN A 19 15.30 0.33 13.02
N HIS A 20 15.62 1.39 13.77
CA HIS A 20 14.99 1.64 15.06
C HIS A 20 13.48 1.89 14.95
N GLN A 21 13.00 2.58 13.89
CA GLN A 21 11.58 2.76 13.64
C GLN A 21 10.89 1.42 13.35
N ILE A 22 11.46 0.59 12.48
CA ILE A 22 10.95 -0.75 12.15
C ILE A 22 10.84 -1.60 13.40
N GLU A 23 11.91 -1.69 14.19
CA GLU A 23 11.93 -2.46 15.44
C GLU A 23 10.90 -1.96 16.45
N SER A 24 10.79 -0.65 16.63
CA SER A 24 9.82 -0.05 17.56
C SER A 24 8.37 -0.34 17.17
N ILE A 25 8.05 -0.26 15.87
CA ILE A 25 6.73 -0.56 15.34
C ILE A 25 6.42 -2.06 15.51
N LEU A 26 7.35 -2.94 15.15
CA LEU A 26 7.16 -4.39 15.30
C LEU A 26 7.02 -4.81 16.76
N ASP A 27 7.77 -4.18 17.68
CA ASP A 27 7.64 -4.43 19.12
C ASP A 27 6.28 -3.96 19.66
N PHE A 28 5.80 -2.79 19.25
CA PHE A 28 4.47 -2.31 19.61
C PHE A 28 3.40 -3.30 19.15
N TYR A 29 3.42 -3.68 17.90
CA TYR A 29 2.45 -4.62 17.33
C TYR A 29 2.60 -6.03 17.92
N THR A 30 3.79 -6.50 18.22
CA THR A 30 3.98 -7.78 18.93
C THR A 30 3.31 -7.76 20.31
N ARG A 31 3.36 -6.63 21.00
CA ARG A 31 2.82 -6.50 22.36
C ARG A 31 1.30 -6.40 22.39
N TYR A 32 0.71 -5.61 21.48
CA TYR A 32 -0.71 -5.23 21.53
C TYR A 32 -1.56 -5.86 20.44
N GLY A 33 -0.95 -6.26 19.33
CA GLY A 33 -1.66 -6.68 18.13
C GLY A 33 -1.91 -8.18 18.03
N ILE A 34 -1.12 -9.03 18.67
CA ILE A 34 -1.28 -10.48 18.53
C ILE A 34 -2.42 -10.97 19.41
N GLN A 35 -3.42 -11.60 18.79
CA GLN A 35 -4.55 -12.18 19.49
C GLN A 35 -4.40 -13.70 19.53
N LYS A 36 -4.24 -14.27 20.73
CA LYS A 36 -4.06 -15.71 20.89
C LYS A 36 -5.27 -16.49 20.39
N GLY A 37 -5.06 -17.35 19.38
CA GLY A 37 -6.09 -18.20 18.80
C GLY A 37 -7.03 -17.52 17.80
N ALA A 38 -6.84 -16.23 17.47
CA ALA A 38 -7.76 -15.48 16.64
C ALA A 38 -7.10 -14.43 15.69
N GLY A 39 -5.84 -14.58 15.30
CA GLY A 39 -5.18 -13.64 14.37
C GLY A 39 -4.65 -12.39 15.07
N PHE A 40 -5.04 -11.20 14.58
CA PHE A 40 -4.49 -9.92 15.02
C PHE A 40 -5.59 -8.93 15.42
N ASN A 41 -5.34 -8.12 16.45
CA ASN A 41 -6.11 -6.93 16.75
C ASN A 41 -5.82 -5.87 15.67
N GLN A 42 -6.73 -5.66 14.75
CA GLN A 42 -6.50 -4.87 13.54
C GLN A 42 -6.68 -3.38 13.75
N SER A 43 -7.45 -2.99 14.75
CA SER A 43 -7.72 -1.59 15.07
C SER A 43 -7.27 -1.30 16.50
N LEU A 44 -6.19 -0.53 16.61
CA LEU A 44 -5.57 -0.14 17.89
C LEU A 44 -5.58 1.38 18.04
N HIS A 45 -5.73 1.84 19.27
CA HIS A 45 -5.40 3.21 19.66
C HIS A 45 -3.87 3.40 19.74
N GLU A 46 -3.41 4.63 19.77
CA GLU A 46 -1.97 4.96 19.88
C GLU A 46 -1.30 4.42 21.16
N ASP A 47 -2.08 4.14 22.21
CA ASP A 47 -1.62 3.52 23.46
C ASP A 47 -1.59 1.99 23.43
N GLY A 48 -2.08 1.38 22.35
CA GLY A 48 -2.17 -0.07 22.17
C GLY A 48 -3.48 -0.69 22.62
N SER A 49 -4.42 0.07 23.18
CA SER A 49 -5.75 -0.45 23.49
C SER A 49 -6.53 -0.78 22.21
N VAL A 50 -7.35 -1.84 22.30
CA VAL A 50 -8.07 -2.38 21.12
C VAL A 50 -9.35 -1.59 20.89
N LYS A 51 -9.55 -1.11 19.64
CA LYS A 51 -10.77 -0.40 19.24
C LYS A 51 -11.93 -1.37 18.92
N ASP A 52 -11.63 -2.41 18.14
CA ASP A 52 -12.61 -3.41 17.71
C ASP A 52 -11.97 -4.81 17.74
N PRO A 53 -12.26 -5.61 18.78
CA PRO A 53 -11.58 -6.88 19.00
C PRO A 53 -12.10 -8.03 18.12
N ASP A 54 -13.28 -7.89 17.53
CA ASP A 54 -13.97 -8.99 16.86
C ASP A 54 -14.07 -8.82 15.34
N HIS A 55 -13.56 -7.71 14.82
CA HIS A 55 -13.58 -7.39 13.39
C HIS A 55 -12.22 -7.68 12.75
N TYR A 56 -12.23 -8.47 11.68
CA TYR A 56 -11.03 -8.88 10.94
C TYR A 56 -11.24 -8.64 9.45
N HIS A 57 -10.38 -7.80 8.90
CA HIS A 57 -10.35 -7.47 7.49
C HIS A 57 -9.20 -8.23 6.82
N LEU A 58 -9.45 -8.82 5.64
CA LEU A 58 -8.47 -9.64 4.93
C LEU A 58 -7.15 -8.88 4.68
N VAL A 59 -7.24 -7.66 4.15
CA VAL A 59 -6.06 -6.85 3.83
C VAL A 59 -5.26 -6.50 5.08
N SER A 60 -5.92 -6.17 6.19
CA SER A 60 -5.22 -5.91 7.45
C SER A 60 -4.48 -7.16 7.93
N SER A 61 -5.12 -8.34 7.87
CA SER A 61 -4.47 -9.61 8.20
C SER A 61 -3.23 -9.87 7.32
N CYS A 62 -3.33 -9.58 6.02
CA CYS A 62 -2.23 -9.68 5.07
C CYS A 62 -1.08 -8.71 5.41
N ARG A 63 -1.38 -7.43 5.66
CA ARG A 63 -0.38 -6.40 6.00
C ARG A 63 0.39 -6.75 7.28
N TRP A 64 -0.28 -7.32 8.28
CA TRP A 64 0.39 -7.84 9.47
C TRP A 64 1.47 -8.87 9.11
N VAL A 65 1.12 -9.87 8.31
CA VAL A 65 2.05 -10.92 7.88
C VAL A 65 3.22 -10.32 7.08
N VAL A 66 2.94 -9.43 6.11
CA VAL A 66 3.98 -8.76 5.30
C VAL A 66 4.97 -8.01 6.18
N ASN A 67 4.49 -7.22 7.15
CA ASN A 67 5.34 -6.45 8.04
C ASN A 67 6.29 -7.34 8.85
N PHE A 68 5.80 -8.47 9.39
CA PHE A 68 6.65 -9.41 10.13
C PHE A 68 7.58 -10.23 9.22
N CYS A 69 7.20 -10.51 7.97
CA CYS A 69 8.13 -11.07 6.97
C CYS A 69 9.29 -10.10 6.72
N ARG A 70 8.99 -8.82 6.47
CA ARG A 70 10.02 -7.78 6.28
C ARG A 70 10.89 -7.64 7.52
N GLY A 71 10.31 -7.62 8.71
CA GLY A 71 11.06 -7.62 9.97
C GLY A 71 11.95 -8.84 10.16
N ALA A 72 11.52 -10.03 9.71
CA ALA A 72 12.36 -11.23 9.75
C ALA A 72 13.52 -11.17 8.76
N MET A 73 13.29 -10.64 7.56
CA MET A 73 14.34 -10.52 6.53
C MET A 73 15.38 -9.45 6.87
N LEU A 74 14.98 -8.35 7.48
CA LEU A 74 15.86 -7.25 7.88
C LEU A 74 16.64 -7.53 9.17
N SER A 75 16.19 -8.48 10.01
CA SER A 75 16.83 -8.75 11.28
C SER A 75 18.14 -9.52 11.11
N SER A 76 19.22 -8.97 11.64
CA SER A 76 20.52 -9.67 11.81
C SER A 76 20.56 -10.58 13.03
N ASP A 77 19.65 -10.40 14.03
CA ASP A 77 19.54 -11.25 15.20
C ASP A 77 18.67 -12.49 14.93
N ALA A 78 19.25 -13.66 15.05
CA ALA A 78 18.55 -14.93 14.81
C ALA A 78 17.34 -15.16 15.72
N LYS A 79 17.35 -14.66 16.96
CA LYS A 79 16.23 -14.78 17.89
C LYS A 79 15.08 -13.86 17.50
N ALA A 80 15.38 -12.62 17.13
CA ALA A 80 14.38 -11.67 16.62
C ALA A 80 13.77 -12.17 15.31
N ARG A 81 14.59 -12.69 14.39
CA ARG A 81 14.11 -13.33 13.15
C ARG A 81 13.17 -14.49 13.45
N ALA A 82 13.54 -15.41 14.31
CA ALA A 82 12.71 -16.57 14.68
C ALA A 82 11.37 -16.12 15.31
N LYS A 83 11.38 -15.10 16.18
CA LYS A 83 10.19 -14.50 16.78
C LYS A 83 9.25 -13.95 15.70
N ASN A 84 9.77 -13.17 14.74
CA ASN A 84 8.99 -12.61 13.65
C ASN A 84 8.39 -13.72 12.76
N LEU A 85 9.16 -14.75 12.41
CA LEU A 85 8.67 -15.89 11.63
C LEU A 85 7.56 -16.69 12.34
N ALA A 86 7.61 -16.83 13.66
CA ALA A 86 6.53 -17.45 14.42
C ALA A 86 5.23 -16.62 14.36
N ILE A 87 5.33 -15.29 14.30
CA ILE A 87 4.17 -14.39 14.11
C ILE A 87 3.65 -14.49 12.66
N VAL A 88 4.52 -14.62 11.67
CA VAL A 88 4.15 -14.89 10.27
C VAL A 88 3.35 -16.19 10.17
N ASP A 89 3.84 -17.28 10.75
CA ASP A 89 3.12 -18.57 10.75
C ASP A 89 1.74 -18.46 11.42
N HIS A 90 1.63 -17.70 12.53
CA HIS A 90 0.36 -17.43 13.19
C HIS A 90 -0.63 -16.69 12.26
N GLY A 91 -0.17 -15.65 11.57
CA GLY A 91 -1.00 -14.86 10.66
C GLY A 91 -1.43 -15.65 9.42
N LEU A 92 -0.51 -16.42 8.80
CA LEU A 92 -0.83 -17.29 7.67
C LEU A 92 -1.88 -18.34 8.07
N ALA A 93 -1.71 -18.97 9.25
CA ALA A 93 -2.70 -19.94 9.75
C ALA A 93 -4.07 -19.30 9.95
N PHE A 94 -4.14 -18.07 10.46
CA PHE A 94 -5.40 -17.34 10.60
C PHE A 94 -6.07 -17.07 9.24
N ILE A 95 -5.32 -16.55 8.26
CA ILE A 95 -5.83 -16.30 6.90
C ILE A 95 -6.38 -17.59 6.29
N GLU A 96 -5.60 -18.69 6.36
CA GLU A 96 -5.96 -19.98 5.76
C GLU A 96 -7.14 -20.69 6.45
N GLN A 97 -7.35 -20.47 7.75
CA GLN A 97 -8.38 -21.15 8.51
C GLN A 97 -9.66 -20.34 8.63
N ARG A 98 -9.60 -19.01 8.52
CA ARG A 98 -10.72 -18.12 8.82
C ARG A 98 -11.21 -17.32 7.62
N HIS A 99 -10.31 -16.79 6.80
CA HIS A 99 -10.67 -16.07 5.58
C HIS A 99 -10.90 -17.01 4.39
N TYR A 100 -10.15 -18.12 4.28
CA TYR A 100 -10.29 -19.03 3.15
C TYR A 100 -11.40 -20.05 3.35
N SER A 101 -12.30 -20.15 2.36
CA SER A 101 -13.34 -21.18 2.25
C SER A 101 -12.90 -22.26 1.26
N LYS A 102 -12.73 -23.50 1.74
CA LYS A 102 -12.43 -24.65 0.87
C LYS A 102 -13.63 -25.04 0.00
N GLU A 103 -14.85 -24.75 0.44
CA GLU A 103 -16.08 -25.09 -0.27
C GLU A 103 -16.22 -24.26 -1.55
N THR A 104 -15.97 -22.95 -1.45
CA THR A 104 -16.12 -22.01 -2.56
C THR A 104 -14.81 -21.68 -3.26
N ASN A 105 -13.67 -22.14 -2.72
CA ASN A 105 -12.32 -21.80 -3.18
C ASN A 105 -12.09 -20.27 -3.24
N CYS A 106 -12.54 -19.53 -2.21
CA CYS A 106 -12.53 -18.08 -2.14
C CYS A 106 -11.99 -17.60 -0.80
N PHE A 107 -11.58 -16.32 -0.76
CA PHE A 107 -11.20 -15.66 0.48
C PHE A 107 -12.24 -14.61 0.84
N HIS A 108 -12.84 -14.72 2.02
CA HIS A 108 -13.80 -13.77 2.55
C HIS A 108 -13.12 -12.44 2.89
N TRP A 109 -13.78 -11.34 2.54
CA TRP A 109 -13.29 -9.99 2.73
C TRP A 109 -13.24 -9.58 4.21
N GLU A 110 -14.35 -9.80 4.92
CA GLU A 110 -14.47 -9.44 6.33
C GLU A 110 -15.05 -10.54 7.19
N LEU A 111 -14.58 -10.60 8.42
CA LEU A 111 -15.10 -11.44 9.49
C LEU A 111 -15.49 -10.57 10.68
N ASN A 112 -16.63 -10.83 11.29
CA ASN A 112 -17.08 -10.15 12.50
C ASN A 112 -17.63 -11.19 13.49
N LYS A 113 -17.18 -11.14 14.74
CA LYS A 113 -17.57 -12.10 15.80
C LYS A 113 -17.45 -13.56 15.36
N GLY A 114 -16.41 -13.86 14.58
CA GLY A 114 -16.12 -15.20 14.09
C GLY A 114 -16.99 -15.68 12.92
N GLN A 115 -17.86 -14.83 12.38
CA GLN A 115 -18.69 -15.10 11.19
C GLN A 115 -18.24 -14.26 10.01
N VAL A 116 -18.52 -14.73 8.80
CA VAL A 116 -18.30 -13.95 7.58
C VAL A 116 -19.31 -12.80 7.57
N SER A 117 -18.84 -11.57 7.55
CA SER A 117 -19.66 -10.34 7.45
C SER A 117 -19.69 -9.78 6.04
N ASP A 118 -18.63 -9.99 5.26
CA ASP A 118 -18.57 -9.70 3.82
C ASP A 118 -17.88 -10.86 3.11
N ALA A 119 -18.61 -11.50 2.18
CA ALA A 119 -18.15 -12.64 1.39
C ALA A 119 -17.74 -12.25 -0.04
N ASP A 120 -17.92 -10.99 -0.45
CA ASP A 120 -17.57 -10.52 -1.78
C ASP A 120 -16.06 -10.68 -2.04
N GLN A 121 -15.75 -10.87 -3.30
CA GLN A 121 -14.39 -11.09 -3.73
C GLN A 121 -13.83 -9.79 -4.31
N TYR A 122 -12.79 -9.25 -3.68
CA TYR A 122 -12.14 -8.01 -4.11
C TYR A 122 -10.74 -8.29 -4.64
N CYS A 123 -10.46 -7.90 -5.88
CA CYS A 123 -9.13 -8.04 -6.49
C CYS A 123 -8.04 -7.41 -5.62
N TYR A 124 -8.34 -6.27 -4.98
CA TYR A 124 -7.48 -5.62 -3.99
C TYR A 124 -7.05 -6.58 -2.86
N GLY A 125 -7.99 -7.37 -2.32
CA GLY A 125 -7.71 -8.37 -1.29
C GLY A 125 -6.81 -9.49 -1.78
N TYR A 126 -7.07 -9.97 -2.99
CA TYR A 126 -6.25 -11.02 -3.62
C TYR A 126 -4.84 -10.51 -3.96
N ALA A 127 -4.67 -9.25 -4.35
CA ALA A 127 -3.36 -8.64 -4.52
C ALA A 127 -2.57 -8.65 -3.20
N PHE A 128 -3.21 -8.34 -2.06
CA PHE A 128 -2.56 -8.44 -0.76
C PHE A 128 -2.27 -9.88 -0.31
N LEU A 129 -3.09 -10.84 -0.69
CA LEU A 129 -2.76 -12.27 -0.49
C LEU A 129 -1.53 -12.68 -1.28
N LEU A 130 -1.46 -12.31 -2.57
CA LEU A 130 -0.30 -12.58 -3.42
C LEU A 130 0.97 -11.95 -2.84
N LEU A 131 0.91 -10.68 -2.42
CA LEU A 131 1.99 -9.98 -1.75
C LEU A 131 2.42 -10.68 -0.46
N THR A 132 1.45 -11.17 0.32
CA THR A 132 1.68 -11.88 1.59
C THR A 132 2.46 -13.17 1.36
N TYR A 133 1.99 -14.02 0.45
CA TYR A 133 2.66 -15.29 0.19
C TYR A 133 4.01 -15.12 -0.51
N ALA A 134 4.17 -14.09 -1.35
CA ALA A 134 5.47 -13.73 -1.92
C ALA A 134 6.48 -13.35 -0.82
N ASN A 135 6.10 -12.46 0.09
CA ASN A 135 6.97 -12.07 1.20
C ASN A 135 7.26 -13.23 2.17
N ALA A 136 6.27 -14.09 2.44
CA ALA A 136 6.46 -15.27 3.28
C ALA A 136 7.46 -16.27 2.65
N TYR A 137 7.37 -16.48 1.33
CA TYR A 137 8.32 -17.33 0.60
C TYR A 137 9.74 -16.73 0.62
N GLN A 138 9.89 -15.43 0.37
CA GLN A 138 11.17 -14.72 0.51
C GLN A 138 11.76 -14.82 1.93
N ALA A 139 10.91 -14.77 2.96
CA ALA A 139 11.34 -14.93 4.36
C ALA A 139 11.79 -16.37 4.70
N GLY A 140 11.56 -17.34 3.80
CA GLY A 140 12.01 -18.74 3.93
C GLY A 140 10.89 -19.74 4.23
N ILE A 141 9.62 -19.35 4.19
CA ILE A 141 8.47 -20.23 4.41
C ILE A 141 8.11 -20.95 3.10
N GLN A 142 8.72 -22.11 2.86
CA GLN A 142 8.63 -22.82 1.58
C GLN A 142 7.20 -23.18 1.15
N LYS A 143 6.32 -23.52 2.11
CA LYS A 143 4.89 -23.83 1.85
C LYS A 143 4.10 -22.65 1.26
N ALA A 144 4.61 -21.43 1.38
CA ALA A 144 3.98 -20.24 0.83
C ALA A 144 3.97 -20.21 -0.71
N LEU A 145 4.89 -20.93 -1.38
CA LEU A 145 4.95 -20.97 -2.83
C LEU A 145 3.67 -21.56 -3.44
N GLU A 146 3.18 -22.68 -2.91
CA GLU A 146 1.92 -23.29 -3.38
C GLU A 146 0.73 -22.34 -3.26
N LYS A 147 0.69 -21.57 -2.17
CA LYS A 147 -0.38 -20.59 -1.93
C LYS A 147 -0.25 -19.36 -2.82
N LEU A 148 0.97 -18.92 -3.10
CA LEU A 148 1.24 -17.86 -4.07
C LEU A 148 0.68 -18.23 -5.45
N GLU A 149 0.98 -19.45 -5.93
CA GLU A 149 0.48 -19.96 -7.21
C GLU A 149 -1.06 -20.03 -7.21
N LEU A 150 -1.66 -20.60 -6.17
CA LEU A 150 -3.12 -20.67 -6.02
C LEU A 150 -3.76 -19.29 -6.10
N VAL A 151 -3.24 -18.30 -5.37
CA VAL A 151 -3.81 -16.93 -5.36
C VAL A 151 -3.67 -16.28 -6.73
N TYR A 152 -2.53 -16.44 -7.38
CA TYR A 152 -2.31 -15.94 -8.73
C TYR A 152 -3.33 -16.52 -9.73
N ASP A 153 -3.57 -17.83 -9.69
CA ASP A 153 -4.53 -18.49 -10.57
C ASP A 153 -5.97 -18.02 -10.28
N LEU A 154 -6.34 -17.85 -9.00
CA LEU A 154 -7.63 -17.31 -8.62
C LEU A 154 -7.83 -15.85 -9.05
N MET A 155 -6.77 -15.01 -9.01
CA MET A 155 -6.84 -13.65 -9.55
C MET A 155 -7.15 -13.65 -11.04
N HIS A 156 -6.56 -14.59 -11.79
CA HIS A 156 -6.82 -14.72 -13.24
C HIS A 156 -8.21 -15.25 -13.52
N GLU A 157 -8.64 -16.27 -12.81
CA GLU A 157 -9.97 -16.85 -12.97
C GLU A 157 -11.08 -15.83 -12.71
N LYS A 158 -10.93 -15.03 -11.64
CA LYS A 158 -12.02 -14.18 -11.15
C LYS A 158 -12.03 -12.76 -11.74
N PHE A 159 -10.86 -12.16 -11.95
CA PHE A 159 -10.78 -10.72 -12.19
C PHE A 159 -10.08 -10.36 -13.50
N TRP A 160 -9.28 -11.25 -14.11
CA TRP A 160 -8.50 -10.88 -15.28
C TRP A 160 -9.37 -10.65 -16.51
N GLN A 161 -9.21 -9.49 -17.14
CA GLN A 161 -9.89 -9.10 -18.36
C GLN A 161 -8.87 -9.03 -19.51
N PRO A 162 -8.68 -10.11 -20.29
CA PRO A 162 -7.62 -10.19 -21.30
C PRO A 162 -7.79 -9.15 -22.41
N GLN A 163 -9.02 -8.73 -22.73
CA GLN A 163 -9.32 -7.70 -23.72
C GLN A 163 -8.85 -6.30 -23.29
N HIS A 164 -8.74 -6.06 -21.98
CA HIS A 164 -8.26 -4.80 -21.40
C HIS A 164 -6.83 -4.90 -20.89
N GLY A 165 -6.35 -6.12 -20.58
CA GLY A 165 -5.04 -6.37 -19.98
C GLY A 165 -4.94 -5.86 -18.55
N LEU A 166 -6.07 -5.85 -17.82
CA LEU A 166 -6.24 -5.34 -16.47
C LEU A 166 -7.15 -6.26 -15.66
N PHE A 167 -7.09 -6.15 -14.35
CA PHE A 167 -8.01 -6.83 -13.43
C PHE A 167 -9.26 -5.98 -13.17
N ALA A 168 -10.44 -6.62 -13.15
CA ALA A 168 -11.66 -6.06 -12.60
C ALA A 168 -11.57 -5.99 -11.06
N ASP A 169 -12.45 -5.22 -10.42
CA ASP A 169 -12.31 -4.89 -8.99
C ASP A 169 -12.99 -5.89 -8.06
N GLN A 170 -14.21 -6.34 -8.39
CA GLN A 170 -15.07 -7.05 -7.45
C GLN A 170 -15.96 -8.08 -8.14
N VAL A 171 -16.11 -9.23 -7.51
CA VAL A 171 -17.11 -10.25 -7.85
C VAL A 171 -18.07 -10.37 -6.67
N ASP A 172 -19.36 -10.23 -6.94
CA ASP A 172 -20.43 -10.43 -5.95
C ASP A 172 -20.51 -11.89 -5.53
N ALA A 173 -20.54 -12.16 -4.23
CA ALA A 173 -20.49 -13.52 -3.69
C ALA A 173 -21.78 -14.35 -3.95
N GLN A 174 -22.94 -13.69 -4.18
CA GLN A 174 -24.22 -14.36 -4.37
C GLN A 174 -24.50 -14.63 -5.85
N SER A 175 -24.29 -13.62 -6.72
CA SER A 175 -24.53 -13.72 -8.16
C SER A 175 -23.35 -14.28 -8.94
N ASN A 176 -22.15 -14.22 -8.38
CA ASN A 176 -20.87 -14.49 -9.05
C ASN A 176 -20.63 -13.61 -10.29
N GLU A 177 -21.18 -12.39 -10.28
CA GLU A 177 -21.04 -11.42 -11.36
C GLU A 177 -19.99 -10.37 -11.02
N LEU A 178 -19.26 -9.92 -12.06
CA LEU A 178 -18.35 -8.79 -11.93
C LEU A 178 -19.15 -7.49 -11.76
N SER A 179 -18.71 -6.66 -10.81
CA SER A 179 -19.23 -5.30 -10.69
C SER A 179 -18.97 -4.48 -11.95
N SER A 180 -19.75 -3.43 -12.19
CA SER A 180 -19.54 -2.49 -13.29
C SER A 180 -18.42 -1.48 -13.02
N TYR A 181 -17.99 -1.34 -11.75
CA TYR A 181 -16.89 -0.46 -11.35
C TYR A 181 -15.52 -1.02 -11.73
N ARG A 182 -14.63 -0.15 -12.19
CA ARG A 182 -13.20 -0.41 -12.39
C ARG A 182 -12.38 0.68 -11.72
N GLY A 183 -11.30 0.29 -11.05
CA GLY A 183 -10.41 1.19 -10.36
C GLY A 183 -8.93 0.95 -10.68
N GLN A 184 -8.14 2.01 -10.67
CA GLN A 184 -6.70 1.87 -10.80
C GLN A 184 -6.06 1.25 -9.56
N ASN A 185 -6.64 1.47 -8.36
CA ASN A 185 -6.04 1.08 -7.07
C ASN A 185 -5.82 -0.43 -6.95
N ALA A 186 -6.83 -1.26 -7.31
CA ALA A 186 -6.67 -2.71 -7.30
C ALA A 186 -5.57 -3.19 -8.28
N ASN A 187 -5.44 -2.54 -9.43
CA ASN A 187 -4.40 -2.84 -10.41
C ASN A 187 -3.01 -2.38 -9.96
N MET A 188 -2.91 -1.25 -9.26
CA MET A 188 -1.66 -0.77 -8.66
C MET A 188 -1.11 -1.78 -7.65
N HIS A 189 -1.93 -2.23 -6.71
CA HIS A 189 -1.50 -3.23 -5.73
C HIS A 189 -1.31 -4.63 -6.34
N SER A 190 -2.02 -4.95 -7.43
CA SER A 190 -1.71 -6.17 -8.22
C SER A 190 -0.33 -6.07 -8.86
N CYS A 191 0.04 -4.90 -9.39
CA CYS A 191 1.38 -4.66 -9.92
C CYS A 191 2.45 -4.81 -8.82
N GLU A 192 2.25 -4.22 -7.64
CA GLU A 192 3.13 -4.36 -6.48
C GLU A 192 3.30 -5.84 -6.07
N ALA A 193 2.20 -6.57 -5.96
CA ALA A 193 2.22 -7.98 -5.59
C ALA A 193 2.92 -8.87 -6.64
N LEU A 194 2.74 -8.57 -7.92
CA LEU A 194 3.40 -9.26 -9.03
C LEU A 194 4.92 -8.99 -9.04
N ILE A 195 5.35 -7.77 -8.74
CA ILE A 195 6.77 -7.45 -8.54
C ILE A 195 7.34 -8.31 -7.40
N ALA A 196 6.66 -8.33 -6.25
CA ALA A 196 7.09 -9.13 -5.11
C ALA A 196 7.11 -10.66 -5.43
N ALA A 197 6.14 -11.14 -6.20
CA ALA A 197 6.09 -12.53 -6.66
C ALA A 197 7.27 -12.87 -7.61
N PHE A 198 7.62 -11.94 -8.50
CA PHE A 198 8.82 -12.08 -9.35
C PHE A 198 10.10 -12.10 -8.50
N GLU A 199 10.27 -11.16 -7.58
CA GLU A 199 11.43 -11.10 -6.69
C GLU A 199 11.57 -12.34 -5.79
N ALA A 200 10.43 -12.94 -5.41
CA ALA A 200 10.40 -14.16 -4.61
C ALA A 200 10.77 -15.41 -5.38
N THR A 201 10.35 -15.52 -6.66
CA THR A 201 10.37 -16.77 -7.43
C THR A 201 11.30 -16.73 -8.64
N ASN A 202 11.73 -15.55 -9.06
CA ASN A 202 12.46 -15.29 -10.30
C ASN A 202 11.70 -15.76 -11.57
N ASN A 203 10.35 -15.84 -11.49
CA ASN A 203 9.51 -16.27 -12.61
C ASN A 203 9.04 -15.06 -13.41
N GLU A 204 9.55 -14.93 -14.63
CA GLU A 204 9.30 -13.82 -15.56
C GLU A 204 7.82 -13.57 -15.88
N ARG A 205 6.93 -14.53 -15.69
CA ARG A 205 5.49 -14.34 -15.93
C ARG A 205 4.92 -13.20 -15.06
N TYR A 206 5.36 -13.11 -13.80
CA TYR A 206 4.92 -12.08 -12.87
C TYR A 206 5.43 -10.69 -13.27
N LEU A 207 6.72 -10.58 -13.60
CA LEU A 207 7.31 -9.32 -14.06
C LEU A 207 6.65 -8.83 -15.36
N ASN A 208 6.45 -9.71 -16.33
CA ASN A 208 5.83 -9.34 -17.61
C ASN A 208 4.39 -8.83 -17.42
N GLN A 209 3.62 -9.44 -16.50
CA GLN A 209 2.28 -8.98 -16.19
C GLN A 209 2.28 -7.66 -15.41
N ALA A 210 3.19 -7.48 -14.45
CA ALA A 210 3.35 -6.20 -13.74
C ALA A 210 3.66 -5.06 -14.72
N LEU A 211 4.56 -5.29 -15.68
CA LEU A 211 4.88 -4.33 -16.74
C LEU A 211 3.68 -4.03 -17.63
N GLN A 212 2.87 -5.03 -17.97
CA GLN A 212 1.64 -4.84 -18.74
C GLN A 212 0.64 -3.96 -18.00
N ILE A 213 0.38 -4.24 -16.73
CA ILE A 213 -0.54 -3.45 -15.90
C ILE A 213 -0.04 -2.01 -15.78
N ALA A 214 1.26 -1.82 -15.50
CA ALA A 214 1.86 -0.50 -15.41
C ALA A 214 1.70 0.30 -16.71
N ASP A 215 1.98 -0.30 -17.89
CA ASP A 215 1.76 0.36 -19.18
C ASP A 215 0.28 0.74 -19.39
N HIS A 216 -0.64 -0.18 -19.05
CA HIS A 216 -2.06 0.06 -19.26
C HIS A 216 -2.58 1.19 -18.37
N ILE A 217 -2.32 1.15 -17.07
CA ILE A 217 -2.80 2.18 -16.13
C ILE A 217 -2.07 3.50 -16.36
N VAL A 218 -0.73 3.48 -16.36
CA VAL A 218 0.05 4.72 -16.25
C VAL A 218 0.28 5.40 -17.60
N ASN A 219 0.29 4.65 -18.72
CA ASN A 219 0.44 5.22 -20.05
C ASN A 219 -0.87 5.32 -20.84
N ARG A 220 -1.66 4.24 -20.89
CA ARG A 220 -2.85 4.21 -21.76
C ARG A 220 -4.00 4.98 -21.15
N GLN A 221 -4.37 4.67 -19.90
CA GLN A 221 -5.50 5.33 -19.25
C GLN A 221 -5.26 6.82 -19.03
N THR A 222 -4.04 7.19 -18.64
CA THR A 222 -3.71 8.60 -18.39
C THR A 222 -3.76 9.48 -19.66
N LYS A 223 -3.78 8.93 -20.86
CA LYS A 223 -3.97 9.72 -22.11
C LYS A 223 -5.30 10.46 -22.13
N HIS A 224 -6.30 9.93 -21.47
CA HIS A 224 -7.64 10.50 -21.39
C HIS A 224 -7.81 11.55 -20.28
N SER A 225 -6.77 11.75 -19.45
CA SER A 225 -6.73 12.67 -18.30
C SER A 225 -5.50 13.58 -18.32
N ALA A 226 -5.07 14.04 -19.48
CA ALA A 226 -3.89 14.90 -19.66
C ALA A 226 -2.59 14.35 -19.04
N GLY A 227 -2.44 13.05 -19.00
CA GLY A 227 -1.31 12.36 -18.41
C GLY A 227 -1.45 12.09 -16.90
N LEU A 228 -2.52 12.55 -16.26
CA LEU A 228 -2.75 12.39 -14.83
C LEU A 228 -3.44 11.06 -14.52
N LEU A 229 -3.22 10.55 -13.32
CA LEU A 229 -3.70 9.26 -12.87
C LEU A 229 -5.09 9.40 -12.23
N TRP A 230 -6.16 9.13 -13.01
CA TRP A 230 -7.54 9.10 -12.49
C TRP A 230 -7.84 7.77 -11.79
N GLU A 231 -8.76 7.79 -10.81
CA GLU A 231 -9.03 6.65 -9.93
C GLU A 231 -10.11 5.71 -10.47
N HIS A 232 -11.16 6.23 -11.14
CA HIS A 232 -12.43 5.55 -11.35
C HIS A 232 -12.78 5.42 -12.83
N PHE A 233 -13.26 4.23 -13.21
CA PHE A 233 -13.63 3.90 -14.59
C PHE A 233 -14.89 3.01 -14.58
N ASP A 234 -15.59 2.98 -15.71
CA ASP A 234 -16.68 2.04 -15.96
C ASP A 234 -16.17 0.65 -16.39
N ASP A 235 -17.08 -0.28 -16.69
CA ASP A 235 -16.76 -1.65 -17.10
C ASP A 235 -16.03 -1.78 -18.45
N ASN A 236 -16.03 -0.69 -19.25
CA ASN A 236 -15.28 -0.56 -20.49
C ASN A 236 -13.97 0.23 -20.34
N TRP A 237 -13.55 0.50 -19.11
CA TRP A 237 -12.37 1.32 -18.77
C TRP A 237 -12.43 2.75 -19.32
N GLN A 238 -13.65 3.30 -19.50
CA GLN A 238 -13.82 4.73 -19.73
C GLN A 238 -13.83 5.46 -18.40
N ILE A 239 -13.23 6.67 -18.38
CA ILE A 239 -13.14 7.47 -17.15
C ILE A 239 -14.55 7.84 -16.66
N ASP A 240 -14.83 7.54 -15.41
CA ASP A 240 -15.99 8.06 -14.67
C ASP A 240 -15.58 9.26 -13.81
N TRP A 241 -15.79 10.45 -14.36
CA TRP A 241 -15.44 11.70 -13.69
C TRP A 241 -16.35 12.03 -12.51
N ALA A 242 -17.54 11.44 -12.46
CA ALA A 242 -18.56 11.75 -11.46
C ALA A 242 -18.61 10.75 -10.31
N TYR A 243 -17.86 9.63 -10.41
CA TYR A 243 -17.90 8.57 -9.38
C TYR A 243 -17.52 9.13 -8.01
N ASN A 244 -18.45 9.07 -7.03
CA ASN A 244 -18.30 9.62 -5.68
C ASN A 244 -18.02 11.13 -5.61
N GLN A 245 -18.38 11.91 -6.61
CA GLN A 245 -18.20 13.37 -6.58
C GLN A 245 -18.96 14.06 -5.43
N ASP A 246 -20.05 13.46 -4.99
CA ASP A 246 -20.88 13.89 -3.84
C ASP A 246 -20.33 13.41 -2.48
N ASP A 247 -19.34 12.51 -2.48
CA ASP A 247 -18.63 12.02 -1.29
C ASP A 247 -17.11 11.97 -1.54
N PRO A 248 -16.45 13.13 -1.73
CA PRO A 248 -15.06 13.18 -2.15
C PRO A 248 -14.07 12.63 -1.11
N GLN A 249 -14.48 12.48 0.13
CA GLN A 249 -13.71 11.89 1.22
C GLN A 249 -14.11 10.43 1.52
N ASN A 250 -14.75 9.75 0.57
CA ASN A 250 -15.10 8.33 0.73
C ASN A 250 -13.88 7.51 1.13
N LEU A 251 -14.01 6.70 2.16
CA LEU A 251 -12.87 6.00 2.77
C LEU A 251 -12.14 5.05 1.81
N TYR A 252 -12.87 4.42 0.89
CA TYR A 252 -12.31 3.38 0.00
C TYR A 252 -12.17 3.82 -1.45
N LYS A 253 -13.03 4.74 -1.89
CA LYS A 253 -13.11 5.19 -3.28
C LYS A 253 -13.32 6.71 -3.33
N PRO A 254 -12.34 7.50 -2.82
CA PRO A 254 -12.44 8.96 -2.77
C PRO A 254 -12.45 9.54 -4.18
N TRP A 255 -13.21 10.63 -4.38
CA TRP A 255 -13.22 11.35 -5.63
C TRP A 255 -11.98 12.22 -5.80
N GLY A 256 -11.55 12.43 -7.04
CA GLY A 256 -10.40 13.26 -7.38
C GLY A 256 -9.12 12.46 -7.64
N TYR A 257 -8.05 13.18 -7.88
CA TYR A 257 -6.70 12.63 -8.01
C TYR A 257 -6.07 12.42 -6.65
N GLN A 258 -5.54 11.23 -6.40
CA GLN A 258 -4.94 10.90 -5.10
C GLN A 258 -3.42 11.13 -5.13
N THR A 259 -2.94 12.12 -4.38
CA THR A 259 -1.51 12.51 -4.32
C THR A 259 -0.59 11.31 -4.05
N GLY A 260 -0.99 10.44 -3.11
CA GLY A 260 -0.24 9.24 -2.74
C GLY A 260 -0.12 8.22 -3.86
N HIS A 261 -1.17 8.03 -4.65
CA HIS A 261 -1.14 7.08 -5.77
C HIS A 261 -0.19 7.50 -6.89
N PHE A 262 -0.01 8.82 -7.10
CA PHE A 262 1.00 9.33 -8.02
C PHE A 262 2.41 8.93 -7.60
N THR A 263 2.73 9.10 -6.32
CA THR A 263 4.05 8.79 -5.79
C THR A 263 4.27 7.29 -5.62
N GLU A 264 3.23 6.53 -5.29
CA GLU A 264 3.29 5.08 -5.22
C GLU A 264 3.51 4.45 -6.60
N TRP A 265 2.79 4.88 -7.64
CA TRP A 265 3.08 4.45 -9.01
C TRP A 265 4.47 4.85 -9.47
N ALA A 266 4.95 6.04 -9.10
CA ALA A 266 6.33 6.44 -9.39
C ALA A 266 7.34 5.47 -8.77
N LYS A 267 7.17 5.09 -7.50
CA LYS A 267 7.97 4.06 -6.82
C LYS A 267 7.93 2.73 -7.59
N LEU A 268 6.74 2.24 -7.95
CA LEU A 268 6.58 0.98 -8.67
C LEU A 268 7.23 1.00 -10.05
N LEU A 269 7.12 2.11 -10.79
CA LEU A 269 7.80 2.28 -12.08
C LEU A 269 9.32 2.25 -11.95
N LEU A 270 9.86 2.86 -10.90
CA LEU A 270 11.31 2.85 -10.64
C LEU A 270 11.79 1.45 -10.26
N ILE A 271 11.03 0.69 -9.49
CA ILE A 271 11.32 -0.72 -9.18
C ILE A 271 11.26 -1.56 -10.46
N LEU A 272 10.21 -1.43 -11.28
CA LEU A 272 10.10 -2.13 -12.57
C LEU A 272 11.26 -1.79 -13.50
N HIS A 273 11.67 -0.51 -13.55
CA HIS A 273 12.82 -0.09 -14.33
C HIS A 273 14.12 -0.76 -13.87
N SER A 274 14.30 -0.99 -12.57
CA SER A 274 15.48 -1.68 -12.06
C SER A 274 15.56 -3.15 -12.49
N HIS A 275 14.41 -3.79 -12.68
CA HIS A 275 14.33 -5.17 -13.19
C HIS A 275 14.40 -5.25 -14.72
N LYS A 276 13.71 -4.33 -15.40
CA LYS A 276 13.68 -4.29 -16.88
C LYS A 276 13.71 -2.85 -17.35
N ALA A 277 14.94 -2.36 -17.60
CA ALA A 277 15.16 -0.96 -17.94
C ALA A 277 14.34 -0.50 -19.17
N SER A 278 13.62 0.60 -18.99
CA SER A 278 12.90 1.26 -20.08
C SER A 278 12.76 2.76 -19.79
N PRO A 279 13.17 3.66 -20.72
CA PRO A 279 13.20 5.11 -20.49
C PRO A 279 11.85 5.69 -20.08
N TRP A 280 10.74 5.22 -20.66
CA TRP A 280 9.41 5.75 -20.38
C TRP A 280 9.01 5.64 -18.89
N MET A 281 9.50 4.60 -18.20
CA MET A 281 9.19 4.42 -16.78
C MET A 281 9.86 5.51 -15.92
N LEU A 282 11.10 5.87 -16.22
CA LEU A 282 11.80 6.96 -15.53
C LEU A 282 11.14 8.32 -15.79
N GLU A 283 10.82 8.60 -17.07
CA GLU A 283 10.17 9.85 -17.48
C GLU A 283 8.79 9.99 -16.82
N LYS A 284 8.03 8.89 -16.77
CA LYS A 284 6.70 8.89 -16.17
C LYS A 284 6.74 8.97 -14.65
N ALA A 285 7.66 8.24 -14.00
CA ALA A 285 7.86 8.35 -12.55
C ALA A 285 8.21 9.78 -12.13
N LYS A 286 9.13 10.41 -12.89
CA LYS A 286 9.46 11.81 -12.70
C LYS A 286 8.25 12.72 -12.87
N PHE A 287 7.49 12.56 -13.96
CA PHE A 287 6.30 13.35 -14.25
C PHE A 287 5.25 13.25 -13.13
N LEU A 288 5.02 12.04 -12.60
CA LEU A 288 4.03 11.80 -11.54
C LEU A 288 4.42 12.55 -10.25
N VAL A 289 5.67 12.47 -9.83
CA VAL A 289 6.14 13.14 -8.60
C VAL A 289 6.22 14.66 -8.78
N ASP A 290 6.73 15.15 -9.93
CA ASP A 290 6.78 16.58 -10.26
C ASP A 290 5.38 17.19 -10.38
N THR A 291 4.36 16.36 -10.61
CA THR A 291 2.95 16.76 -10.62
C THR A 291 2.34 16.76 -9.23
N ALA A 292 2.56 15.69 -8.47
CA ALA A 292 1.94 15.47 -7.17
C ALA A 292 2.48 16.42 -6.09
N TRP A 293 3.80 16.63 -6.07
CA TRP A 293 4.42 17.46 -5.04
C TRP A 293 3.90 18.91 -5.02
N PRO A 294 3.98 19.70 -6.10
CA PRO A 294 3.55 21.09 -6.08
C PRO A 294 2.04 21.28 -5.90
N ARG A 295 1.24 20.26 -6.20
CA ARG A 295 -0.22 20.31 -5.98
C ARG A 295 -0.63 19.88 -4.59
N GLY A 296 0.05 18.87 -4.06
CA GLY A 296 -0.33 18.24 -2.80
C GLY A 296 0.40 18.78 -1.57
N TRP A 297 1.55 19.44 -1.72
CA TRP A 297 2.32 19.91 -0.57
C TRP A 297 1.68 21.14 0.08
N ASP A 298 1.46 21.08 1.40
CA ASP A 298 1.00 22.21 2.20
C ASP A 298 2.18 23.14 2.55
N ASP A 299 2.33 24.23 1.80
CA ASP A 299 3.41 25.20 2.02
C ASP A 299 3.34 25.91 3.38
N ALA A 300 2.15 25.99 3.96
CA ALA A 300 1.95 26.70 5.23
C ALA A 300 2.28 25.83 6.46
N ARG A 301 1.94 24.53 6.40
CA ARG A 301 2.00 23.63 7.56
C ARG A 301 2.78 22.34 7.32
N GLY A 302 3.20 22.11 6.08
CA GLY A 302 3.88 20.87 5.66
C GLY A 302 2.94 19.69 5.50
N GLY A 303 3.46 18.63 4.86
CA GLY A 303 2.75 17.39 4.55
C GLY A 303 1.97 17.44 3.25
N LEU A 304 1.73 16.25 2.69
CA LEU A 304 0.98 16.10 1.47
C LEU A 304 -0.50 15.90 1.80
N TYR A 305 -1.36 16.72 1.20
CA TYR A 305 -2.79 16.53 1.18
C TYR A 305 -3.18 15.26 0.44
N TYR A 306 -4.36 14.74 0.78
CA TYR A 306 -4.84 13.47 0.23
C TYR A 306 -5.20 13.58 -1.24
N GLY A 307 -6.05 14.54 -1.62
CA GLY A 307 -6.56 14.62 -2.98
C GLY A 307 -6.75 16.03 -3.53
N PHE A 308 -6.70 16.14 -4.86
CA PHE A 308 -7.01 17.34 -5.61
C PHE A 308 -7.96 17.04 -6.77
N ASP A 309 -8.77 18.00 -7.16
CA ASP A 309 -9.77 17.87 -8.21
C ASP A 309 -9.17 18.06 -9.63
N PRO A 310 -9.96 17.87 -10.71
CA PRO A 310 -9.50 18.10 -12.08
C PRO A 310 -9.05 19.55 -12.40
N GLN A 311 -9.44 20.52 -11.59
CA GLN A 311 -9.02 21.92 -11.70
C GLN A 311 -7.70 22.18 -10.99
N GLY A 312 -7.28 21.26 -10.09
CA GLY A 312 -6.07 21.34 -9.29
C GLY A 312 -6.30 21.93 -7.90
N ASP A 313 -7.55 22.16 -7.51
CA ASP A 313 -7.92 22.59 -6.16
C ASP A 313 -7.96 21.40 -5.20
N ILE A 314 -7.58 21.60 -3.94
CA ILE A 314 -7.60 20.52 -2.93
C ILE A 314 -9.06 20.15 -2.61
N CYS A 315 -9.41 18.88 -2.86
CA CYS A 315 -10.74 18.32 -2.57
C CYS A 315 -10.76 17.47 -1.28
N ASP A 316 -9.61 16.98 -0.81
CA ASP A 316 -9.43 16.36 0.50
C ASP A 316 -8.12 16.87 1.12
N ASP A 317 -8.24 17.73 2.13
CA ASP A 317 -7.13 18.39 2.83
C ASP A 317 -6.61 17.59 4.03
N ASN A 318 -7.13 16.40 4.29
CA ASN A 318 -6.57 15.48 5.27
C ASN A 318 -5.21 14.95 4.79
N LYS A 319 -4.37 14.62 5.75
CA LYS A 319 -3.02 14.10 5.50
C LYS A 319 -2.94 12.69 6.04
N TYR A 320 -2.87 11.72 5.15
CA TYR A 320 -2.79 10.31 5.50
C TYR A 320 -1.33 9.87 5.61
N PHE A 321 -1.04 9.01 6.60
CA PHE A 321 0.31 8.50 6.84
C PHE A 321 0.88 7.76 5.61
N TRP A 322 0.04 6.97 4.93
CA TRP A 322 0.49 6.17 3.79
C TRP A 322 0.94 7.03 2.60
N VAL A 323 0.30 8.17 2.37
CA VAL A 323 0.71 9.14 1.34
C VAL A 323 2.13 9.62 1.58
N GLN A 324 2.44 9.98 2.83
CA GLN A 324 3.78 10.41 3.23
C GLN A 324 4.78 9.25 3.12
N ALA A 325 4.39 8.06 3.59
CA ALA A 325 5.24 6.87 3.60
C ALA A 325 5.60 6.39 2.19
N GLU A 326 4.65 6.43 1.23
CA GLU A 326 4.89 6.04 -0.16
C GLU A 326 5.73 7.09 -0.92
N THR A 327 5.59 8.36 -0.57
CA THR A 327 6.35 9.45 -1.20
C THR A 327 7.84 9.42 -0.82
N LEU A 328 8.18 9.03 0.41
CA LEU A 328 9.58 8.96 0.86
C LEU A 328 10.47 8.08 -0.05
N PRO A 329 10.13 6.80 -0.31
CA PRO A 329 10.94 5.96 -1.20
C PRO A 329 10.90 6.43 -2.65
N ALA A 330 9.79 6.97 -3.15
CA ALA A 330 9.72 7.53 -4.49
C ALA A 330 10.73 8.67 -4.68
N LEU A 331 10.80 9.60 -3.72
CA LEU A 331 11.77 10.70 -3.73
C LEU A 331 13.21 10.21 -3.60
N ALA A 332 13.47 9.22 -2.74
CA ALA A 332 14.81 8.64 -2.58
C ALA A 332 15.30 8.01 -3.89
N MET A 333 14.48 7.19 -4.53
CA MET A 333 14.80 6.53 -5.80
C MET A 333 14.95 7.54 -6.95
N LEU A 334 14.08 8.57 -7.01
CA LEU A 334 14.23 9.63 -8.02
C LEU A 334 15.52 10.45 -7.81
N ASN A 335 15.91 10.71 -6.56
CA ASN A 335 17.17 11.39 -6.29
C ASN A 335 18.39 10.60 -6.74
N GLU A 336 18.35 9.27 -6.68
CA GLU A 336 19.38 8.38 -7.23
C GLU A 336 19.42 8.44 -8.77
N GLN A 337 18.26 8.44 -9.43
CA GLN A 337 18.18 8.47 -10.88
C GLN A 337 18.46 9.87 -11.47
N PHE A 338 18.10 10.93 -10.76
CA PHE A 338 18.18 12.31 -11.20
C PHE A 338 18.86 13.22 -10.15
N PRO A 339 20.15 12.99 -9.85
CA PRO A 339 20.84 13.74 -8.82
C PRO A 339 20.88 15.24 -9.13
N GLY A 340 20.66 16.07 -8.10
CA GLY A 340 20.72 17.53 -8.23
C GLY A 340 19.45 18.20 -8.78
N GLN A 341 18.37 17.45 -9.02
CA GLN A 341 17.09 18.01 -9.49
C GLN A 341 16.12 18.44 -8.37
N GLY A 342 16.57 18.46 -7.11
CA GLY A 342 15.77 18.97 -5.99
C GLY A 342 15.05 17.90 -5.16
N TYR A 343 15.04 16.63 -5.58
CA TYR A 343 14.37 15.54 -4.86
C TYR A 343 14.94 15.31 -3.46
N ASP A 344 16.25 15.52 -3.27
CA ASP A 344 16.84 15.45 -1.92
C ASP A 344 16.24 16.49 -0.98
N ALA A 345 16.02 17.72 -1.44
CA ALA A 345 15.37 18.74 -0.62
C ALA A 345 13.95 18.36 -0.21
N TRP A 346 13.15 17.84 -1.14
CA TRP A 346 11.80 17.34 -0.85
C TRP A 346 11.81 16.14 0.10
N LEU A 347 12.73 15.21 -0.11
CA LEU A 347 12.93 14.05 0.75
C LEU A 347 13.24 14.47 2.20
N GLN A 348 14.18 15.40 2.40
CA GLN A 348 14.54 15.92 3.72
C GLN A 348 13.36 16.66 4.37
N GLN A 349 12.63 17.45 3.60
CA GLN A 349 11.46 18.20 4.07
C GLN A 349 10.35 17.24 4.53
N LEU A 350 10.04 16.22 3.74
CA LEU A 350 9.03 15.20 4.07
C LEU A 350 9.44 14.36 5.28
N ALA A 351 10.70 13.93 5.35
CA ALA A 351 11.22 13.17 6.48
C ALA A 351 11.14 13.96 7.80
N ALA A 352 11.48 15.24 7.78
CA ALA A 352 11.35 16.11 8.95
C ALA A 352 9.87 16.31 9.36
N TYR A 353 8.98 16.45 8.38
CA TYR A 353 7.55 16.57 8.63
C TYR A 353 6.97 15.29 9.25
N THR A 354 7.24 14.12 8.69
CA THR A 354 6.75 12.84 9.20
C THR A 354 7.22 12.58 10.62
N GLN A 355 8.47 12.86 10.91
CA GLN A 355 9.03 12.74 12.25
C GLN A 355 8.29 13.62 13.26
N SER A 356 7.95 14.84 12.87
CA SER A 356 7.37 15.83 13.79
C SER A 356 5.88 15.62 14.05
N HIS A 357 5.14 15.09 13.06
CA HIS A 357 3.68 15.08 13.09
C HIS A 357 3.08 13.68 13.09
N PHE A 358 3.66 12.71 12.35
CA PHE A 358 3.10 11.37 12.25
C PHE A 358 3.64 10.40 13.29
N ILE A 359 4.95 10.45 13.61
CA ILE A 359 5.52 9.50 14.56
C ILE A 359 5.12 9.89 15.99
N HIS A 360 4.37 9.00 16.67
CA HIS A 360 3.97 9.23 18.05
C HIS A 360 5.22 9.26 18.96
N PRO A 361 5.37 10.27 19.83
CA PRO A 361 6.63 10.50 20.56
C PRO A 361 7.02 9.38 21.52
N THR A 362 6.04 8.65 22.06
CA THR A 362 6.27 7.58 23.05
C THR A 362 6.26 6.20 22.39
N THR A 363 5.18 5.86 21.67
CA THR A 363 4.98 4.50 21.13
C THR A 363 5.69 4.27 19.79
N LYS A 364 6.14 5.34 19.12
CA LYS A 364 6.80 5.33 17.82
C LYS A 364 5.94 4.82 16.65
N VAL A 365 4.68 4.46 16.89
CA VAL A 365 3.75 4.16 15.79
C VAL A 365 3.38 5.43 15.04
N TRP A 366 2.96 5.28 13.79
CA TRP A 366 2.51 6.40 12.99
C TRP A 366 1.02 6.66 13.22
N ARG A 367 0.66 7.93 13.41
CA ARG A 367 -0.72 8.38 13.38
C ARG A 367 -1.32 8.10 12.02
N ARG A 368 -2.57 7.68 11.98
CA ARG A 368 -3.21 7.28 10.73
C ARG A 368 -3.51 8.47 9.83
N ILE A 369 -4.19 9.49 10.39
CA ILE A 369 -4.67 10.65 9.65
C ILE A 369 -4.45 11.90 10.50
N LEU A 370 -4.03 12.98 9.85
CA LEU A 370 -4.03 14.33 10.40
C LEU A 370 -4.96 15.19 9.55
N ASN A 371 -5.67 16.13 10.19
CA ASN A 371 -6.42 17.17 9.47
C ASN A 371 -5.47 18.20 8.86
N ALA A 372 -6.01 19.17 8.11
CA ALA A 372 -5.24 20.26 7.50
C ALA A 372 -4.41 21.08 8.51
N ASN A 373 -4.77 21.10 9.80
CA ASN A 373 -4.04 21.78 10.86
C ASN A 373 -3.02 20.87 11.58
N ASN A 374 -2.71 19.70 11.02
CA ASN A 374 -1.81 18.69 11.58
C ASN A 374 -2.27 18.14 12.94
N GLN A 375 -3.59 18.16 13.23
CA GLN A 375 -4.15 17.54 14.42
C GLN A 375 -4.58 16.11 14.08
N PRO A 376 -4.29 15.11 14.93
CA PRO A 376 -4.73 13.73 14.71
C PRO A 376 -6.26 13.65 14.57
N LEU A 377 -6.71 12.85 13.62
CA LEU A 377 -8.08 12.39 13.49
C LEU A 377 -8.14 10.93 13.94
N ASP A 378 -9.06 10.63 14.87
CA ASP A 378 -9.23 9.27 15.44
C ASP A 378 -9.92 8.29 14.48
#